data_5c0dc4ee3de869f99eea592e456e8adb
#
_entry.id   5c0dc4ee3de869f99eea592e456e8adb
#
_cell.length_a   1.000
_cell.length_b   1.000
_cell.length_c   1.000
_cell.angle_alpha   90.00
_cell.angle_beta   90.00
_cell.angle_gamma   90.00
#
_symmetry.space_group_name_H-M   'P 1'
#
loop_
_entity.id
_entity.type
_entity.pdbx_description
1 polymer ?
#
loop_
_entity_poly.entity_id
_entity_poly.type
_entity_poly.pdbx_seq_one_letter_code
_entity_poly.pdbx_strand_id
1 'polypeptide(L)'
;NDYQKNNFTKALKSDNAEELKPLIDGINNLNIKISRMLLSSLKSGIRLRENSDLLKENINQLTNNLTTQAATLEETASAVEEITSSVINNNVNVDEMLVNSEKLIKFVNNGYQSAQNSALLMDAINEKTKSIEDAIVIIDQIAFQTNILSLNAAVEAATAGEAGRGFAVVAQEVRNLASRAAEAAKEIKQLVGSATNETNKGKIASSEMIREYDILNENIINTKSLMEDISSSLKEQQKGIEQINRAISQIDFATQENASSAQDTMKIAIQNDNMANTMVIETNKTNFFGRDEYNNLLKQKI
;
A
#
# COMPACT_ATOMS: atom_id res chain seq x y z
N ASN A 1 -64.43 -37.29 -49.28
CA ASN A 1 -64.20 -35.88 -49.58
C ASN A 1 -63.77 -35.02 -48.36
N ASP A 2 -64.10 -35.43 -47.13
CA ASP A 2 -63.69 -34.68 -45.95
C ASP A 2 -62.15 -34.81 -45.66
N TYR A 3 -61.57 -35.99 -45.84
CA TYR A 3 -60.11 -36.22 -45.72
C TYR A 3 -59.28 -35.45 -46.77
N GLN A 4 -59.86 -35.31 -48.01
CA GLN A 4 -59.27 -34.47 -49.07
C GLN A 4 -59.20 -32.97 -48.65
N LYS A 5 -60.12 -32.57 -47.74
CA LYS A 5 -60.16 -31.22 -47.16
C LYS A 5 -59.46 -31.10 -45.82
N ASN A 6 -58.53 -32.01 -45.50
CA ASN A 6 -57.81 -32.05 -44.23
C ASN A 6 -58.75 -32.08 -43.01
N ASN A 7 -59.92 -32.74 -43.10
CA ASN A 7 -60.85 -32.81 -41.99
C ASN A 7 -60.90 -34.24 -41.40
N PHE A 8 -60.33 -34.42 -40.25
CA PHE A 8 -60.24 -35.67 -39.47
C PHE A 8 -61.21 -35.70 -38.29
N THR A 9 -62.21 -34.78 -38.24
CA THR A 9 -63.21 -34.74 -37.16
C THR A 9 -64.38 -35.63 -37.39
N LYS A 10 -64.61 -36.10 -38.65
CA LYS A 10 -65.76 -36.93 -38.95
C LYS A 10 -65.46 -38.41 -38.92
N ALA A 11 -66.25 -39.14 -38.15
CA ALA A 11 -66.23 -40.60 -38.16
C ALA A 11 -67.01 -41.14 -39.30
N LEU A 12 -66.50 -42.14 -39.96
CA LEU A 12 -67.27 -42.89 -40.98
C LEU A 12 -68.33 -43.72 -40.25
N LYS A 13 -69.57 -43.70 -40.80
CA LYS A 13 -70.66 -44.53 -40.34
C LYS A 13 -71.01 -45.57 -41.42
N SER A 14 -71.36 -46.77 -41.02
CA SER A 14 -71.81 -47.85 -41.86
C SER A 14 -73.31 -48.04 -41.62
N ASP A 15 -74.08 -47.63 -42.57
CA ASP A 15 -75.56 -47.83 -42.47
C ASP A 15 -76.01 -49.17 -43.04
N ASN A 16 -75.25 -49.94 -43.86
CA ASN A 16 -75.72 -51.16 -44.52
C ASN A 16 -74.66 -52.17 -44.98
N ALA A 17 -73.51 -52.27 -44.37
CA ALA A 17 -72.51 -53.27 -44.84
C ALA A 17 -71.69 -53.83 -43.62
N GLU A 18 -72.10 -54.96 -43.05
CA GLU A 18 -71.35 -55.68 -42.01
C GLU A 18 -69.91 -56.05 -42.45
N GLU A 19 -69.73 -56.35 -43.75
CA GLU A 19 -68.44 -56.72 -44.33
C GLU A 19 -67.42 -55.55 -44.35
N LEU A 20 -67.87 -54.29 -44.35
CA LEU A 20 -66.98 -53.10 -44.31
C LEU A 20 -66.69 -52.57 -42.94
N LYS A 21 -67.34 -53.13 -41.89
CA LYS A 21 -67.20 -52.66 -40.51
C LYS A 21 -65.74 -52.69 -40.02
N PRO A 22 -64.91 -53.72 -40.25
CA PRO A 22 -63.49 -53.70 -39.83
C PRO A 22 -62.67 -52.62 -40.51
N LEU A 23 -62.94 -52.30 -41.77
CA LEU A 23 -62.28 -51.23 -42.55
C LEU A 23 -62.70 -49.86 -42.01
N ILE A 24 -63.98 -49.65 -41.73
CA ILE A 24 -64.53 -48.41 -41.16
C ILE A 24 -63.92 -48.16 -39.75
N ASP A 25 -63.84 -49.18 -38.90
CA ASP A 25 -63.22 -49.10 -37.55
C ASP A 25 -61.74 -48.83 -37.68
N GLY A 26 -61.07 -49.44 -38.63
CA GLY A 26 -59.63 -49.16 -38.90
C GLY A 26 -59.39 -47.72 -39.32
N ILE A 27 -60.23 -47.15 -40.21
CA ILE A 27 -60.13 -45.74 -40.65
C ILE A 27 -60.47 -44.79 -39.48
N ASN A 28 -61.45 -45.06 -38.66
CA ASN A 28 -61.82 -44.26 -37.53
C ASN A 28 -60.71 -44.28 -36.48
N ASN A 29 -60.09 -45.43 -36.21
CA ASN A 29 -58.93 -45.55 -35.32
C ASN A 29 -57.71 -44.75 -35.83
N LEU A 30 -57.48 -44.79 -37.16
CA LEU A 30 -56.45 -44.00 -37.84
C LEU A 30 -56.67 -42.48 -37.58
N ASN A 31 -57.93 -42.02 -37.79
CA ASN A 31 -58.30 -40.63 -37.51
C ASN A 31 -58.03 -40.16 -36.11
N ILE A 32 -58.33 -41.02 -35.10
CA ILE A 32 -58.09 -40.73 -33.72
C ILE A 32 -56.56 -40.61 -33.47
N LYS A 33 -55.74 -41.53 -34.03
CA LYS A 33 -54.31 -41.49 -33.92
C LYS A 33 -53.74 -40.24 -34.62
N ILE A 34 -54.16 -39.88 -35.81
CA ILE A 34 -53.75 -38.67 -36.51
C ILE A 34 -54.11 -37.42 -35.69
N SER A 35 -55.38 -37.34 -35.20
CA SER A 35 -55.81 -36.23 -34.35
C SER A 35 -54.96 -36.05 -33.11
N ARG A 36 -54.60 -37.15 -32.42
CA ARG A 36 -53.68 -37.11 -31.24
C ARG A 36 -52.28 -36.62 -31.62
N MET A 37 -51.75 -37.07 -32.78
CA MET A 37 -50.44 -36.64 -33.28
C MET A 37 -50.45 -35.13 -33.60
N LEU A 38 -51.50 -34.64 -34.31
CA LEU A 38 -51.65 -33.22 -34.62
C LEU A 38 -51.83 -32.36 -33.38
N LEU A 39 -52.62 -32.81 -32.37
CA LEU A 39 -52.76 -32.13 -31.10
C LEU A 39 -51.44 -32.05 -30.35
N SER A 40 -50.66 -33.14 -30.35
CA SER A 40 -49.32 -33.16 -29.76
C SER A 40 -48.37 -32.18 -30.47
N SER A 41 -48.41 -32.16 -31.83
CA SER A 41 -47.61 -31.21 -32.61
C SER A 41 -47.98 -29.75 -32.33
N LEU A 42 -49.32 -29.45 -32.27
CA LEU A 42 -49.78 -28.10 -31.90
C LEU A 42 -49.26 -27.67 -30.51
N LYS A 43 -49.39 -28.53 -29.52
CA LYS A 43 -48.86 -28.28 -28.15
C LYS A 43 -47.37 -28.05 -28.16
N SER A 44 -46.61 -28.88 -28.88
CA SER A 44 -45.16 -28.75 -28.99
C SER A 44 -44.75 -27.45 -29.69
N GLY A 45 -45.43 -27.05 -30.75
CA GLY A 45 -45.19 -25.78 -31.44
C GLY A 45 -45.38 -24.57 -30.52
N ILE A 46 -46.52 -24.56 -29.78
CA ILE A 46 -46.79 -23.46 -28.84
C ILE A 46 -45.72 -23.39 -27.71
N ARG A 47 -45.38 -24.53 -27.12
CA ARG A 47 -44.33 -24.58 -26.10
C ARG A 47 -42.96 -24.15 -26.63
N LEU A 48 -42.63 -24.51 -27.87
CA LEU A 48 -41.39 -24.10 -28.52
C LEU A 48 -41.34 -22.58 -28.72
N ARG A 49 -42.49 -21.96 -29.11
CA ARG A 49 -42.61 -20.50 -29.22
C ARG A 49 -42.42 -19.81 -27.87
N GLU A 50 -43.14 -20.26 -26.83
CA GLU A 50 -42.98 -19.74 -25.44
C GLU A 50 -41.54 -19.82 -24.97
N ASN A 51 -40.87 -20.96 -25.18
CA ASN A 51 -39.48 -21.15 -24.82
C ASN A 51 -38.54 -20.24 -25.62
N SER A 52 -38.83 -19.99 -26.90
CA SER A 52 -38.06 -19.10 -27.75
C SER A 52 -38.17 -17.64 -27.29
N ASP A 53 -39.38 -17.21 -26.90
CA ASP A 53 -39.58 -15.86 -26.35
C ASP A 53 -38.85 -15.67 -25.03
N LEU A 54 -38.92 -16.64 -24.10
CA LEU A 54 -38.16 -16.63 -22.86
C LEU A 54 -36.62 -16.60 -23.10
N LEU A 55 -36.17 -17.36 -24.12
CA LEU A 55 -34.76 -17.37 -24.49
C LEU A 55 -34.30 -16.01 -25.02
N LYS A 56 -35.12 -15.34 -25.87
CA LYS A 56 -34.82 -13.96 -26.33
C LYS A 56 -34.70 -12.98 -25.16
N GLU A 57 -35.60 -13.06 -24.18
CA GLU A 57 -35.54 -12.21 -22.98
C GLU A 57 -34.25 -12.44 -22.19
N ASN A 58 -33.92 -13.70 -21.93
CA ASN A 58 -32.67 -14.05 -21.21
C ASN A 58 -31.42 -13.56 -21.95
N ILE A 59 -31.38 -13.64 -23.28
CA ILE A 59 -30.25 -13.15 -24.08
C ILE A 59 -30.15 -11.62 -24.02
N ASN A 60 -31.29 -10.91 -24.04
CA ASN A 60 -31.28 -9.44 -23.85
C ASN A 60 -30.72 -9.05 -22.48
N GLN A 61 -31.12 -9.76 -21.42
CA GLN A 61 -30.54 -9.55 -20.08
C GLN A 61 -29.05 -9.86 -20.05
N LEU A 62 -28.61 -10.96 -20.68
CA LEU A 62 -27.19 -11.31 -20.80
C LEU A 62 -26.41 -10.21 -21.53
N THR A 63 -26.92 -9.69 -22.64
CA THR A 63 -26.27 -8.61 -23.40
C THR A 63 -26.12 -7.34 -22.58
N ASN A 64 -27.12 -6.97 -21.78
CA ASN A 64 -27.04 -5.84 -20.87
C ASN A 64 -25.97 -6.05 -19.79
N ASN A 65 -25.92 -7.27 -19.22
CA ASN A 65 -24.90 -7.62 -18.22
C ASN A 65 -23.49 -7.56 -18.81
N LEU A 66 -23.29 -8.05 -20.03
CA LEU A 66 -22.01 -8.00 -20.74
C LEU A 66 -21.56 -6.55 -21.01
N THR A 67 -22.49 -5.67 -21.36
CA THR A 67 -22.20 -4.24 -21.54
C THR A 67 -21.74 -3.59 -20.22
N THR A 68 -22.44 -3.89 -19.13
CA THR A 68 -22.04 -3.41 -17.79
C THR A 68 -20.68 -3.98 -17.38
N GLN A 69 -20.44 -5.27 -17.65
CA GLN A 69 -19.16 -5.92 -17.36
C GLN A 69 -18.01 -5.28 -18.15
N ALA A 70 -18.21 -4.96 -19.43
CA ALA A 70 -17.19 -4.26 -20.23
C ALA A 70 -16.84 -2.88 -19.65
N ALA A 71 -17.84 -2.09 -19.26
CA ALA A 71 -17.60 -0.80 -18.61
C ALA A 71 -16.83 -0.95 -17.28
N THR A 72 -17.19 -1.94 -16.45
CA THR A 72 -16.47 -2.22 -15.18
C THR A 72 -15.03 -2.67 -15.43
N LEU A 73 -14.78 -3.42 -16.52
CA LEU A 73 -13.42 -3.82 -16.91
C LEU A 73 -12.56 -2.62 -17.31
N GLU A 74 -13.11 -1.66 -18.06
CA GLU A 74 -12.41 -0.43 -18.41
C GLU A 74 -12.03 0.39 -17.16
N GLU A 75 -12.96 0.55 -16.20
CA GLU A 75 -12.68 1.21 -14.93
C GLU A 75 -11.60 0.46 -14.13
N THR A 76 -11.68 -0.88 -14.10
CA THR A 76 -10.69 -1.71 -13.39
C THR A 76 -9.31 -1.59 -14.04
N ALA A 77 -9.22 -1.60 -15.37
CA ALA A 77 -7.97 -1.43 -16.10
C ALA A 77 -7.33 -0.07 -15.79
N SER A 78 -8.13 1.01 -15.80
CA SER A 78 -7.66 2.35 -15.44
C SER A 78 -7.14 2.43 -14.00
N ALA A 79 -7.84 1.82 -13.04
CA ALA A 79 -7.39 1.77 -11.65
C ALA A 79 -6.07 1.00 -11.50
N VAL A 80 -5.89 -0.10 -12.24
CA VAL A 80 -4.64 -0.88 -12.24
C VAL A 80 -3.48 -0.11 -12.87
N GLU A 81 -3.72 0.70 -13.91
CA GLU A 81 -2.71 1.61 -14.46
C GLU A 81 -2.26 2.66 -13.43
N GLU A 82 -3.19 3.25 -12.66
CA GLU A 82 -2.89 4.21 -11.59
C GLU A 82 -2.06 3.55 -10.46
N ILE A 83 -2.44 2.33 -10.04
CA ILE A 83 -1.68 1.56 -9.05
C ILE A 83 -0.27 1.26 -9.58
N THR A 84 -0.14 0.87 -10.85
CA THR A 84 1.16 0.62 -11.50
C THR A 84 2.07 1.84 -11.44
N SER A 85 1.53 3.02 -11.79
CA SER A 85 2.25 4.30 -11.70
C SER A 85 2.69 4.61 -10.26
N SER A 86 1.80 4.38 -9.29
CA SER A 86 2.10 4.58 -7.87
C SER A 86 3.22 3.67 -7.37
N VAL A 87 3.22 2.38 -7.77
CA VAL A 87 4.28 1.42 -7.40
C VAL A 87 5.62 1.82 -8.02
N ILE A 88 5.64 2.28 -9.27
CA ILE A 88 6.86 2.77 -9.92
C ILE A 88 7.41 3.99 -9.18
N ASN A 89 6.57 4.98 -8.86
CA ASN A 89 6.97 6.17 -8.10
C ASN A 89 7.49 5.82 -6.70
N ASN A 90 6.85 4.86 -6.02
CA ASN A 90 7.31 4.39 -4.72
C ASN A 90 8.70 3.73 -4.81
N ASN A 91 8.99 2.96 -5.87
CA ASN A 91 10.32 2.41 -6.10
C ASN A 91 11.38 3.52 -6.23
N VAL A 92 11.11 4.57 -7.02
CA VAL A 92 12.02 5.71 -7.16
C VAL A 92 12.24 6.40 -5.81
N ASN A 93 11.18 6.64 -5.03
CA ASN A 93 11.29 7.26 -3.72
C ASN A 93 12.13 6.42 -2.74
N VAL A 94 11.95 5.09 -2.73
CA VAL A 94 12.75 4.18 -1.89
C VAL A 94 14.22 4.20 -2.30
N ASP A 95 14.53 4.20 -3.60
CA ASP A 95 15.91 4.30 -4.08
C ASP A 95 16.56 5.64 -3.66
N GLU A 96 15.84 6.76 -3.75
CA GLU A 96 16.31 8.05 -3.25
C GLU A 96 16.54 8.05 -1.73
N MET A 97 15.65 7.41 -0.97
CA MET A 97 15.79 7.26 0.49
C MET A 97 17.02 6.43 0.85
N LEU A 98 17.33 5.36 0.12
CA LEU A 98 18.55 4.56 0.31
C LEU A 98 19.81 5.40 0.07
N VAL A 99 19.86 6.17 -1.02
CA VAL A 99 20.97 7.08 -1.31
C VAL A 99 21.14 8.14 -0.23
N ASN A 100 20.03 8.70 0.27
CA ASN A 100 20.08 9.69 1.36
C ASN A 100 20.52 9.08 2.68
N SER A 101 20.14 7.83 2.98
CA SER A 101 20.62 7.11 4.16
C SER A 101 22.13 6.89 4.14
N GLU A 102 22.71 6.59 2.97
CA GLU A 102 24.17 6.49 2.81
C GLU A 102 24.89 7.81 3.06
N LYS A 103 24.32 8.93 2.62
CA LYS A 103 24.85 10.27 2.93
C LYS A 103 24.76 10.56 4.43
N LEU A 104 23.63 10.24 5.07
CA LEU A 104 23.43 10.42 6.50
C LEU A 104 24.46 9.64 7.32
N ILE A 105 24.74 8.38 6.98
CA ILE A 105 25.80 7.59 7.65
C ILE A 105 27.15 8.31 7.60
N LYS A 106 27.51 8.90 6.45
CA LYS A 106 28.76 9.67 6.32
C LYS A 106 28.76 10.92 7.22
N PHE A 107 27.65 11.66 7.27
CA PHE A 107 27.51 12.83 8.15
C PHE A 107 27.61 12.47 9.63
N VAL A 108 26.95 11.38 10.04
CA VAL A 108 26.98 10.87 11.40
C VAL A 108 28.40 10.47 11.80
N ASN A 109 29.12 9.74 10.93
CA ASN A 109 30.50 9.36 11.18
C ASN A 109 31.43 10.58 11.31
N ASN A 110 31.26 11.61 10.49
CA ASN A 110 32.02 12.86 10.61
C ASN A 110 31.70 13.59 11.93
N GLY A 111 30.44 13.63 12.32
CA GLY A 111 30.00 14.20 13.59
C GLY A 111 30.58 13.47 14.79
N TYR A 112 30.56 12.13 14.75
CA TYR A 112 31.16 11.26 15.75
C TYR A 112 32.65 11.55 15.93
N GLN A 113 33.42 11.62 14.81
CA GLN A 113 34.85 11.96 14.85
C GLN A 113 35.09 13.37 15.42
N SER A 114 34.24 14.34 15.07
CA SER A 114 34.33 15.70 15.59
C SER A 114 34.08 15.76 17.10
N ALA A 115 33.10 15.02 17.60
CA ALA A 115 32.81 14.91 19.03
C ALA A 115 33.97 14.23 19.78
N GLN A 116 34.55 13.17 19.20
CA GLN A 116 35.72 12.48 19.76
C GLN A 116 36.93 13.40 19.83
N ASN A 117 37.23 14.16 18.78
CA ASN A 117 38.29 15.15 18.78
C ASN A 117 38.06 16.25 19.82
N SER A 118 36.79 16.70 19.98
CA SER A 118 36.43 17.68 21.02
C SER A 118 36.71 17.15 22.42
N ALA A 119 36.38 15.89 22.72
CA ALA A 119 36.65 15.25 23.98
C ALA A 119 38.19 15.20 24.28
N LEU A 120 38.99 14.84 23.27
CA LEU A 120 40.46 14.81 23.38
C LEU A 120 41.05 16.21 23.61
N LEU A 121 40.51 17.23 22.94
CA LEU A 121 40.94 18.63 23.18
C LEU A 121 40.58 19.11 24.57
N MET A 122 39.43 18.74 25.12
CA MET A 122 39.06 19.06 26.50
C MET A 122 40.00 18.38 27.50
N ASP A 123 40.43 17.14 27.26
CA ASP A 123 41.42 16.46 28.08
C ASP A 123 42.77 17.18 28.02
N ALA A 124 43.24 17.60 26.86
CA ALA A 124 44.46 18.36 26.71
C ALA A 124 44.44 19.74 27.43
N ILE A 125 43.27 20.44 27.34
CA ILE A 125 43.09 21.70 28.09
C ILE A 125 43.13 21.45 29.59
N ASN A 126 42.46 20.38 30.06
CA ASN A 126 42.46 20.03 31.49
C ASN A 126 43.88 19.74 32.03
N GLU A 127 44.70 19.04 31.26
CA GLU A 127 46.11 18.81 31.60
C GLU A 127 46.92 20.13 31.67
N LYS A 128 46.68 21.06 30.73
CA LYS A 128 47.37 22.36 30.75
C LYS A 128 46.90 23.25 31.90
N THR A 129 45.59 23.27 32.20
CA THR A 129 45.08 24.04 33.36
C THR A 129 45.64 23.51 34.68
N LYS A 130 45.79 22.18 34.82
CA LYS A 130 46.43 21.58 35.97
C LYS A 130 47.89 22.00 36.10
N SER A 131 48.65 22.03 35.00
CA SER A 131 50.06 22.52 35.02
C SER A 131 50.15 23.99 35.43
N ILE A 132 49.14 24.82 35.01
CA ILE A 132 49.10 26.22 35.48
C ILE A 132 48.75 26.29 36.95
N GLU A 133 47.86 25.49 37.47
CA GLU A 133 47.54 25.42 38.91
C GLU A 133 48.75 25.09 39.71
N ASP A 134 49.53 24.09 39.30
CA ASP A 134 50.82 23.73 39.99
C ASP A 134 51.82 24.89 39.99
N ALA A 135 51.93 25.62 38.85
CA ALA A 135 52.83 26.80 38.78
C ALA A 135 52.34 27.94 39.68
N ILE A 136 51.02 28.18 39.79
CA ILE A 136 50.48 29.22 40.70
C ILE A 136 50.74 28.87 42.19
N VAL A 137 50.67 27.57 42.56
CA VAL A 137 50.98 27.13 43.90
C VAL A 137 52.42 27.48 44.23
N ILE A 138 53.39 27.33 43.32
CA ILE A 138 54.78 27.71 43.49
C ILE A 138 54.90 29.22 43.62
N ILE A 139 54.20 30.03 42.82
CA ILE A 139 54.21 31.50 42.90
C ILE A 139 53.71 31.96 44.27
N ASP A 140 52.63 31.39 44.76
CA ASP A 140 52.10 31.70 46.11
C ASP A 140 53.06 31.38 47.20
N GLN A 141 53.79 30.23 47.13
CA GLN A 141 54.84 29.87 48.01
C GLN A 141 56.05 30.87 47.99
N ILE A 142 56.43 31.32 46.77
CA ILE A 142 57.50 32.33 46.62
C ILE A 142 57.09 33.68 47.25
N ALA A 143 55.80 34.09 46.99
CA ALA A 143 55.28 35.30 47.60
C ALA A 143 55.25 35.22 49.11
N PHE A 144 54.85 34.08 49.69
CA PHE A 144 54.88 33.84 51.13
C PHE A 144 56.35 33.91 51.70
N GLN A 145 57.28 33.21 51.04
CA GLN A 145 58.71 33.25 51.47
C GLN A 145 59.27 34.66 51.35
N THR A 146 58.98 35.43 50.33
CA THR A 146 59.38 36.81 50.12
C THR A 146 58.80 37.73 51.21
N ASN A 147 57.55 37.52 51.61
CA ASN A 147 56.92 38.22 52.72
C ASN A 147 57.67 37.98 54.06
N ILE A 148 58.06 36.72 54.34
CA ILE A 148 58.80 36.37 55.52
C ILE A 148 60.24 36.98 55.49
N LEU A 149 60.91 36.88 54.32
CA LEU A 149 62.22 37.48 54.15
C LEU A 149 62.19 39.01 54.36
N SER A 150 61.24 39.69 53.80
CA SER A 150 61.06 41.13 53.94
C SER A 150 60.70 41.53 55.36
N LEU A 151 59.93 40.71 56.10
CA LEU A 151 59.68 40.92 57.53
C LEU A 151 60.97 40.83 58.36
N ASN A 152 61.79 39.80 58.14
CA ASN A 152 63.05 39.64 58.80
C ASN A 152 64.03 40.81 58.52
N ALA A 153 64.07 41.27 57.23
CA ALA A 153 64.84 42.41 56.80
C ALA A 153 64.35 43.74 57.47
N ALA A 154 63.02 43.92 57.62
CA ALA A 154 62.50 45.08 58.35
C ALA A 154 62.86 45.09 59.84
N VAL A 155 62.81 43.90 60.48
CA VAL A 155 63.19 43.75 61.87
C VAL A 155 64.68 44.08 62.04
N GLU A 156 65.57 43.57 61.20
CA GLU A 156 67.00 43.82 61.25
C GLU A 156 67.34 45.31 61.00
N ALA A 157 66.64 45.92 60.03
CA ALA A 157 66.76 47.35 59.76
C ALA A 157 66.28 48.19 60.93
N ALA A 158 65.22 47.82 61.66
CA ALA A 158 64.80 48.46 62.90
C ALA A 158 65.78 48.34 64.03
N THR A 159 66.52 47.19 64.15
CA THR A 159 67.56 46.94 65.13
C THR A 159 68.78 47.81 64.89
N ALA A 160 69.14 48.17 63.63
CA ALA A 160 70.21 49.02 63.19
C ALA A 160 69.97 50.53 63.48
N GLY A 161 68.82 50.93 63.97
CA GLY A 161 68.47 52.30 64.33
C GLY A 161 68.49 53.29 63.15
N GLU A 162 69.08 54.50 63.36
CA GLU A 162 69.12 55.51 62.27
C GLU A 162 69.90 55.05 61.05
N ALA A 163 70.86 54.20 61.12
CA ALA A 163 71.60 53.66 59.96
C ALA A 163 70.76 52.68 59.09
N GLY A 164 69.76 52.06 59.70
CA GLY A 164 68.87 51.11 59.00
C GLY A 164 67.63 51.71 58.31
N ARG A 165 67.37 53.02 58.47
CA ARG A 165 66.12 53.68 58.10
C ARG A 165 65.77 53.53 56.61
N GLY A 166 66.77 53.66 55.70
CA GLY A 166 66.62 53.43 54.28
C GLY A 166 66.27 51.97 53.91
N PHE A 167 66.87 51.01 54.59
CA PHE A 167 66.64 49.59 54.47
C PHE A 167 65.23 49.19 54.94
N ALA A 168 64.75 49.82 56.04
CA ALA A 168 63.38 49.57 56.54
C ALA A 168 62.32 49.94 55.57
N VAL A 169 62.47 51.05 54.82
CA VAL A 169 61.54 51.47 53.77
C VAL A 169 61.50 50.46 52.59
N VAL A 170 62.69 50.03 52.15
CA VAL A 170 62.76 49.04 51.06
C VAL A 170 62.17 47.70 51.49
N ALA A 171 62.47 47.25 52.75
CA ALA A 171 61.87 46.02 53.27
C ALA A 171 60.36 46.08 53.37
N GLN A 172 59.79 47.23 53.76
CA GLN A 172 58.31 47.42 53.77
C GLN A 172 57.72 47.41 52.37
N GLU A 173 58.40 47.98 51.36
CA GLU A 173 57.95 47.98 49.98
C GLU A 173 58.02 46.58 49.37
N VAL A 174 59.08 45.79 49.62
CA VAL A 174 59.15 44.37 49.19
C VAL A 174 58.06 43.55 49.87
N ARG A 175 57.70 43.81 51.11
CA ARG A 175 56.63 43.15 51.81
C ARG A 175 55.25 43.46 51.16
N ASN A 176 55.01 44.73 50.79
CA ASN A 176 53.81 45.12 50.09
C ASN A 176 53.72 44.41 48.71
N LEU A 177 54.83 44.34 48.00
CA LEU A 177 54.90 43.67 46.71
C LEU A 177 54.64 42.17 46.85
N ALA A 178 55.17 41.51 47.86
CA ALA A 178 54.92 40.11 48.18
C ALA A 178 53.43 39.84 48.51
N SER A 179 52.78 40.71 49.29
CA SER A 179 51.36 40.61 49.60
C SER A 179 50.48 40.74 48.34
N ARG A 180 50.82 41.68 47.49
CA ARG A 180 50.07 41.86 46.15
C ARG A 180 50.33 40.66 45.24
N ALA A 181 51.53 40.08 45.26
CA ALA A 181 51.79 38.87 44.46
C ALA A 181 50.98 37.66 44.94
N ALA A 182 50.85 37.47 46.28
CA ALA A 182 50.02 36.41 46.88
C ALA A 182 48.55 36.62 46.57
N GLU A 183 48.01 37.86 46.58
CA GLU A 183 46.65 38.16 46.23
C GLU A 183 46.39 37.86 44.76
N ALA A 184 47.27 38.30 43.84
CA ALA A 184 47.21 37.98 42.43
C ALA A 184 47.28 36.47 42.16
N ALA A 185 48.09 35.72 42.80
CA ALA A 185 48.21 34.27 42.75
C ALA A 185 46.85 33.59 43.12
N LYS A 186 46.24 34.08 44.22
CA LYS A 186 44.93 33.60 44.68
C LYS A 186 43.84 33.86 43.66
N GLU A 187 43.76 35.02 43.00
CA GLU A 187 42.83 35.35 41.97
C GLU A 187 42.99 34.44 40.72
N ILE A 188 44.24 34.25 40.28
CA ILE A 188 44.60 33.39 39.18
C ILE A 188 44.19 31.94 39.48
N LYS A 189 44.39 31.45 40.70
CA LYS A 189 44.02 30.11 41.15
C LYS A 189 42.48 29.92 41.03
N GLN A 190 41.70 30.91 41.40
CA GLN A 190 40.24 30.85 41.25
C GLN A 190 39.81 30.81 39.80
N LEU A 191 40.44 31.61 38.91
CA LEU A 191 40.16 31.59 37.46
C LEU A 191 40.51 30.25 36.83
N VAL A 192 41.66 29.67 37.18
CA VAL A 192 42.08 28.36 36.70
C VAL A 192 41.14 27.25 37.19
N GLY A 193 40.71 27.29 38.45
CA GLY A 193 39.73 26.36 39.00
C GLY A 193 38.39 26.43 38.25
N SER A 194 37.92 27.65 37.91
CA SER A 194 36.74 27.84 37.10
C SER A 194 36.92 27.29 35.68
N ALA A 195 38.08 27.55 35.05
CA ALA A 195 38.37 27.02 33.69
C ALA A 195 38.41 25.48 33.68
N THR A 196 38.97 24.84 34.68
CA THR A 196 38.99 23.38 34.87
C THR A 196 37.55 22.82 34.95
N ASN A 197 36.68 23.49 35.72
CA ASN A 197 35.31 23.07 35.85
C ASN A 197 34.54 23.15 34.50
N GLU A 198 34.69 24.26 33.75
CA GLU A 198 34.09 24.42 32.44
C GLU A 198 34.61 23.40 31.40
N THR A 199 35.93 23.10 31.46
CA THR A 199 36.53 22.06 30.60
C THR A 199 35.97 20.67 30.90
N ASN A 200 35.76 20.33 32.17
CA ASN A 200 35.11 19.07 32.56
C ASN A 200 33.67 18.98 32.07
N LYS A 201 32.89 20.06 32.14
CA LYS A 201 31.54 20.11 31.56
C LYS A 201 31.59 19.90 30.05
N GLY A 202 32.52 20.55 29.36
CA GLY A 202 32.71 20.36 27.91
C GLY A 202 33.07 18.91 27.55
N LYS A 203 33.88 18.23 28.35
CA LYS A 203 34.22 16.81 28.17
C LYS A 203 32.98 15.92 28.32
N ILE A 204 32.18 16.16 29.36
CA ILE A 204 30.94 15.40 29.58
C ILE A 204 29.98 15.57 28.36
N ALA A 205 29.76 16.82 27.92
CA ALA A 205 28.93 17.11 26.77
C ALA A 205 29.43 16.43 25.48
N SER A 206 30.76 16.41 25.26
CA SER A 206 31.35 15.70 24.12
C SER A 206 31.13 14.18 24.21
N SER A 207 31.20 13.60 25.40
CA SER A 207 30.95 12.16 25.62
C SER A 207 29.47 11.81 25.39
N GLU A 208 28.56 12.70 25.76
CA GLU A 208 27.11 12.52 25.45
C GLU A 208 26.86 12.60 23.96
N MET A 209 27.46 13.55 23.23
CA MET A 209 27.37 13.63 21.78
C MET A 209 27.87 12.36 21.10
N ILE A 210 28.97 11.76 21.54
CA ILE A 210 29.48 10.49 21.00
C ILE A 210 28.41 9.41 21.13
N ARG A 211 27.79 9.25 22.29
CA ARG A 211 26.73 8.28 22.53
C ARG A 211 25.49 8.53 21.65
N GLU A 212 25.10 9.80 21.47
CA GLU A 212 23.99 10.16 20.62
C GLU A 212 24.26 9.84 19.15
N TYR A 213 25.48 10.03 18.66
CA TYR A 213 25.87 9.65 17.30
C TYR A 213 25.87 8.13 17.11
N ASP A 214 26.23 7.33 18.11
CA ASP A 214 26.15 5.87 18.06
C ASP A 214 24.68 5.41 17.90
N ILE A 215 23.76 5.96 18.71
CA ILE A 215 22.32 5.68 18.63
C ILE A 215 21.76 6.11 17.28
N LEU A 216 22.16 7.28 16.79
CA LEU A 216 21.72 7.80 15.49
C LEU A 216 22.19 6.89 14.35
N ASN A 217 23.43 6.42 14.40
CA ASN A 217 23.97 5.49 13.40
C ASN A 217 23.18 4.17 13.37
N GLU A 218 22.87 3.60 14.54
CA GLU A 218 22.06 2.39 14.65
C GLU A 218 20.66 2.60 14.05
N ASN A 219 20.00 3.71 14.35
CA ASN A 219 18.69 4.04 13.82
C ASN A 219 18.70 4.20 12.29
N ILE A 220 19.75 4.77 11.71
CA ILE A 220 19.89 4.91 10.26
C ILE A 220 20.08 3.54 9.59
N ILE A 221 20.89 2.66 10.19
CA ILE A 221 21.10 1.29 9.70
C ILE A 221 19.77 0.51 9.71
N ASN A 222 19.01 0.60 10.80
CA ASN A 222 17.68 -0.04 10.90
C ASN A 222 16.70 0.53 9.87
N THR A 223 16.71 1.84 9.68
CA THR A 223 15.87 2.49 8.66
C THR A 223 16.24 2.03 7.24
N LYS A 224 17.54 1.90 6.95
CA LYS A 224 18.03 1.36 5.66
C LYS A 224 17.51 -0.07 5.43
N SER A 225 17.58 -0.94 6.44
CA SER A 225 17.06 -2.31 6.33
C SER A 225 15.56 -2.35 6.02
N LEU A 226 14.77 -1.50 6.69
CA LEU A 226 13.33 -1.38 6.42
C LEU A 226 13.05 -0.92 4.98
N MET A 227 13.88 -0.02 4.44
CA MET A 227 13.75 0.42 3.02
C MET A 227 14.07 -0.71 2.03
N GLU A 228 15.06 -1.55 2.33
CA GLU A 228 15.38 -2.72 1.52
C GLU A 228 14.22 -3.73 1.51
N ASP A 229 13.55 -3.94 2.65
CA ASP A 229 12.34 -4.78 2.74
C ASP A 229 11.16 -4.18 1.95
N ILE A 230 10.97 -2.86 2.02
CA ILE A 230 9.96 -2.16 1.22
C ILE A 230 10.26 -2.31 -0.28
N SER A 231 11.51 -2.13 -0.71
CA SER A 231 11.92 -2.32 -2.11
C SER A 231 11.62 -3.74 -2.61
N SER A 232 11.88 -4.75 -1.78
CA SER A 232 11.53 -6.14 -2.08
C SER A 232 10.02 -6.35 -2.26
N SER A 233 9.23 -5.78 -1.34
CA SER A 233 7.77 -5.84 -1.37
C SER A 233 7.17 -5.13 -2.59
N LEU A 234 7.73 -3.99 -3.00
CA LEU A 234 7.31 -3.28 -4.21
C LEU A 234 7.59 -4.08 -5.49
N LYS A 235 8.70 -4.82 -5.56
CA LYS A 235 9.00 -5.72 -6.67
C LYS A 235 8.00 -6.90 -6.75
N GLU A 236 7.56 -7.40 -5.60
CA GLU A 236 6.54 -8.44 -5.54
C GLU A 236 5.17 -7.90 -5.95
N GLN A 237 4.81 -6.69 -5.50
CA GLN A 237 3.60 -5.99 -5.95
C GLN A 237 3.59 -5.77 -7.46
N GLN A 238 4.71 -5.37 -8.06
CA GLN A 238 4.82 -5.20 -9.51
C GLN A 238 4.49 -6.50 -10.26
N LYS A 239 5.02 -7.65 -9.81
CA LYS A 239 4.69 -8.96 -10.38
C LYS A 239 3.21 -9.30 -10.21
N GLY A 240 2.62 -8.98 -9.06
CA GLY A 240 1.19 -9.15 -8.81
C GLY A 240 0.33 -8.33 -9.78
N ILE A 241 0.71 -7.07 -10.02
CA ILE A 241 0.03 -6.18 -10.99
C ILE A 241 0.11 -6.74 -12.41
N GLU A 242 1.25 -7.29 -12.84
CA GLU A 242 1.38 -7.96 -14.14
C GLU A 242 0.44 -9.17 -14.28
N GLN A 243 0.21 -9.91 -13.18
CA GLN A 243 -0.76 -11.02 -13.17
C GLN A 243 -2.20 -10.51 -13.28
N ILE A 244 -2.53 -9.41 -12.57
CA ILE A 244 -3.85 -8.77 -12.64
C ILE A 244 -4.12 -8.28 -14.08
N ASN A 245 -3.17 -7.61 -14.73
CA ASN A 245 -3.30 -7.16 -16.13
C ASN A 245 -3.57 -8.31 -17.09
N ARG A 246 -2.90 -9.45 -16.91
CA ARG A 246 -3.18 -10.65 -17.69
C ARG A 246 -4.58 -11.20 -17.44
N ALA A 247 -5.05 -11.20 -16.18
CA ALA A 247 -6.39 -11.64 -15.84
C ALA A 247 -7.47 -10.71 -16.44
N ILE A 248 -7.28 -9.39 -16.40
CA ILE A 248 -8.17 -8.40 -17.04
C ILE A 248 -8.29 -8.69 -18.55
N SER A 249 -7.16 -8.90 -19.24
CA SER A 249 -7.16 -9.22 -20.68
C SER A 249 -7.90 -10.52 -20.99
N GLN A 250 -7.80 -11.53 -20.13
CA GLN A 250 -8.52 -12.80 -20.28
C GLN A 250 -10.03 -12.60 -20.06
N ILE A 251 -10.43 -11.79 -19.08
CA ILE A 251 -11.85 -11.51 -18.82
C ILE A 251 -12.43 -10.69 -19.97
N ASP A 252 -11.70 -9.71 -20.51
CA ASP A 252 -12.13 -8.94 -21.70
C ASP A 252 -12.37 -9.87 -22.90
N PHE A 253 -11.42 -10.75 -23.21
CA PHE A 253 -11.59 -11.74 -24.28
C PHE A 253 -12.83 -12.63 -24.05
N ALA A 254 -13.01 -13.16 -22.84
CA ALA A 254 -14.19 -13.98 -22.51
C ALA A 254 -15.51 -13.18 -22.60
N THR A 255 -15.49 -11.89 -22.26
CA THR A 255 -16.65 -11.00 -22.38
C THR A 255 -17.04 -10.81 -23.85
N GLN A 256 -16.07 -10.61 -24.74
CA GLN A 256 -16.30 -10.50 -26.17
C GLN A 256 -16.80 -11.82 -26.78
N GLU A 257 -16.23 -12.96 -26.37
CA GLU A 257 -16.68 -14.29 -26.82
C GLU A 257 -18.14 -14.58 -26.37
N ASN A 258 -18.47 -14.22 -25.11
CA ASN A 258 -19.83 -14.33 -24.60
C ASN A 258 -20.82 -13.43 -25.35
N ALA A 259 -20.41 -12.21 -25.73
CA ALA A 259 -21.24 -11.33 -26.54
C ALA A 259 -21.52 -11.93 -27.94
N SER A 260 -20.53 -12.51 -28.59
CA SER A 260 -20.70 -13.23 -29.87
C SER A 260 -21.63 -14.43 -29.69
N SER A 261 -21.46 -15.24 -28.66
CA SER A 261 -22.29 -16.40 -28.35
C SER A 261 -23.75 -16.01 -28.05
N ALA A 262 -23.97 -14.89 -27.38
CA ALA A 262 -25.28 -14.33 -27.13
C ALA A 262 -26.00 -13.94 -28.46
N GLN A 263 -25.27 -13.31 -29.38
CA GLN A 263 -25.82 -12.98 -30.71
C GLN A 263 -26.20 -14.21 -31.51
N ASP A 264 -25.36 -15.25 -31.50
CA ASP A 264 -25.67 -16.49 -32.22
C ASP A 264 -26.83 -17.23 -31.57
N THR A 265 -26.94 -17.24 -30.25
CA THR A 265 -28.08 -17.82 -29.52
C THR A 265 -29.37 -17.04 -29.81
N MET A 266 -29.32 -15.71 -29.96
CA MET A 266 -30.45 -14.90 -30.38
C MET A 266 -30.97 -15.30 -31.78
N LYS A 267 -30.04 -15.52 -32.73
CA LYS A 267 -30.40 -16.00 -34.07
C LYS A 267 -31.14 -17.35 -34.01
N ILE A 268 -30.62 -18.28 -33.19
CA ILE A 268 -31.26 -19.59 -33.00
C ILE A 268 -32.63 -19.44 -32.35
N ALA A 269 -32.81 -18.58 -31.37
CA ALA A 269 -34.10 -18.31 -30.73
C ALA A 269 -35.12 -17.78 -31.73
N ILE A 270 -34.72 -16.86 -32.62
CA ILE A 270 -35.57 -16.34 -33.69
C ILE A 270 -35.95 -17.45 -34.73
N GLN A 271 -35.00 -18.30 -35.10
CA GLN A 271 -35.25 -19.43 -35.98
C GLN A 271 -36.22 -20.43 -35.38
N ASN A 272 -36.05 -20.76 -34.07
CA ASN A 272 -36.97 -21.64 -33.37
C ASN A 272 -38.38 -21.07 -33.26
N ASP A 273 -38.51 -19.76 -33.01
CA ASP A 273 -39.80 -19.07 -32.98
C ASP A 273 -40.52 -19.15 -34.36
N ASN A 274 -39.77 -18.87 -35.44
CA ASN A 274 -40.31 -19.00 -36.82
C ASN A 274 -40.74 -20.43 -37.14
N MET A 275 -39.94 -21.43 -36.73
CA MET A 275 -40.28 -22.85 -36.93
C MET A 275 -41.51 -23.26 -36.11
N ALA A 276 -41.59 -22.82 -34.86
CA ALA A 276 -42.71 -23.03 -33.97
C ALA A 276 -44.00 -22.41 -34.54
N ASN A 277 -43.88 -21.18 -35.02
CA ASN A 277 -45.03 -20.48 -35.65
C ASN A 277 -45.52 -21.20 -36.92
N THR A 278 -44.59 -21.62 -37.78
CA THR A 278 -44.93 -22.43 -38.97
C THR A 278 -45.62 -23.72 -38.57
N MET A 279 -45.09 -24.43 -37.55
CA MET A 279 -45.71 -25.68 -37.07
C MET A 279 -47.11 -25.45 -36.52
N VAL A 280 -47.35 -24.38 -35.77
CA VAL A 280 -48.68 -24.00 -35.26
C VAL A 280 -49.63 -23.66 -36.41
N ILE A 281 -49.18 -22.86 -37.39
CA ILE A 281 -50.01 -22.46 -38.57
C ILE A 281 -50.37 -23.69 -39.39
N GLU A 282 -49.39 -24.52 -39.75
CA GLU A 282 -49.65 -25.71 -40.60
C GLU A 282 -50.58 -26.71 -39.90
N THR A 283 -50.37 -26.91 -38.57
CA THR A 283 -51.26 -27.79 -37.81
C THR A 283 -52.66 -27.24 -37.71
N ASN A 284 -52.83 -25.93 -37.55
CA ASN A 284 -54.22 -25.31 -37.53
C ASN A 284 -54.96 -25.28 -38.87
N LYS A 285 -54.22 -25.46 -39.98
CA LYS A 285 -54.93 -25.66 -41.31
C LYS A 285 -55.69 -26.97 -41.37
N THR A 286 -55.38 -27.89 -40.44
CA THR A 286 -56.06 -29.21 -40.41
C THR A 286 -57.13 -29.23 -39.33
N ASN A 287 -58.32 -29.75 -39.64
CA ASN A 287 -59.41 -29.96 -38.68
C ASN A 287 -59.28 -31.35 -38.04
N PHE A 288 -59.03 -31.39 -36.70
CA PHE A 288 -58.85 -32.63 -35.95
C PHE A 288 -59.52 -32.55 -34.56
N PHE A 289 -59.79 -33.71 -33.95
CA PHE A 289 -60.41 -33.77 -32.62
C PHE A 289 -59.53 -33.10 -31.55
N GLY A 290 -60.14 -32.20 -30.73
CA GLY A 290 -59.50 -31.48 -29.65
C GLY A 290 -58.79 -30.18 -30.03
N ARG A 291 -58.72 -29.80 -31.34
CA ARG A 291 -58.09 -28.57 -31.80
C ARG A 291 -58.75 -27.31 -31.21
N ASP A 292 -60.07 -27.22 -31.39
CA ASP A 292 -60.87 -26.03 -31.02
C ASP A 292 -60.94 -25.89 -29.49
N GLU A 293 -61.06 -27.01 -28.79
CA GLU A 293 -60.99 -27.06 -27.33
C GLU A 293 -59.62 -26.52 -26.79
N TYR A 294 -58.53 -26.98 -27.38
CA TYR A 294 -57.19 -26.53 -27.01
C TYR A 294 -56.95 -25.05 -27.38
N ASN A 295 -57.36 -24.60 -28.54
CA ASN A 295 -57.26 -23.18 -28.93
C ASN A 295 -58.09 -22.26 -28.00
N ASN A 296 -59.28 -22.73 -27.54
CA ASN A 296 -60.10 -21.97 -26.59
C ASN A 296 -59.43 -21.90 -25.19
N LEU A 297 -58.78 -22.97 -24.72
CA LEU A 297 -58.03 -22.99 -23.47
C LEU A 297 -56.84 -22.02 -23.52
N LEU A 298 -56.17 -21.89 -24.67
CA LEU A 298 -55.07 -20.92 -24.82
C LEU A 298 -55.57 -19.47 -24.80
N LYS A 299 -56.75 -19.17 -25.39
CA LYS A 299 -57.33 -17.81 -25.35
C LYS A 299 -57.76 -17.38 -23.94
N GLN A 300 -57.98 -18.32 -23.03
CA GLN A 300 -58.32 -18.04 -21.62
C GLN A 300 -57.09 -17.83 -20.74
N LYS A 301 -55.90 -18.17 -21.22
CA LYS A 301 -54.63 -18.02 -20.49
C LYS A 301 -53.86 -16.73 -20.82
N ILE A 302 -54.30 -16.03 -21.86
CA ILE A 302 -53.78 -14.69 -22.25
C ILE A 302 -54.74 -13.63 -21.70
#